data_88b944e8523ae4db5384de97e339eea9
#
_entry.id   88b944e8523ae4db5384de97e339eea9
#
_cell.length_a   1.000
_cell.length_b   1.000
_cell.length_c   1.000
_cell.angle_alpha   90.00
_cell.angle_beta   90.00
_cell.angle_gamma   90.00
#
_symmetry.space_group_name_H-M   'P 1'
#
loop_
_entity.id
_entity.type
_entity.pdbx_description
1 polymer ?
#
loop_
_entity_poly.entity_id
_entity_poly.type
_entity_poly.pdbx_seq_one_letter_code
_entity_poly.pdbx_strand_id
1 'polypeptide(L)'
;KSGEVLFRQGDSRQTVYIVVSGRLRVLREDELGETHVLGDMRRGETVGEMALITGEPRTATIVAVRDSVLVSLSRSGYEQVISSYPLVSMRVAQFIIERIRPTLSKQRSWARPSTVALVPATAGVASAEFIDRLMPCLQRYGTVARLDAAAAGQALGAGVLAQPPGDDTEAADTVSRWIDRMEAEHDMVVLVGEEA
;
A
#
# COMPACT_ATOMS: atom_id res chain seq x y z
N LYS A 1 1.39 4.10 12.21
CA LYS A 1 0.42 3.03 12.46
C LYS A 1 -0.76 3.15 11.52
N SER A 2 -1.60 2.13 11.43
CA SER A 2 -2.85 2.17 10.64
C SER A 2 -3.72 3.36 11.04
N GLY A 3 -4.27 4.10 10.08
CA GLY A 3 -5.05 5.33 10.29
C GLY A 3 -4.22 6.58 10.60
N GLU A 4 -2.93 6.46 10.82
CA GLU A 4 -2.06 7.61 11.14
C GLU A 4 -1.79 8.46 9.90
N VAL A 5 -1.85 9.78 10.07
CA VAL A 5 -1.52 10.76 9.02
C VAL A 5 -0.02 11.02 9.04
N LEU A 6 0.66 10.72 7.94
CA LEU A 6 2.09 10.98 7.79
C LEU A 6 2.37 12.49 7.61
N PHE A 7 1.61 13.13 6.74
CA PHE A 7 1.59 14.58 6.53
C PHE A 7 0.29 15.01 5.82
N ARG A 8 -0.05 16.28 5.90
CA ARG A 8 -1.27 16.85 5.34
C ARG A 8 -0.99 17.68 4.09
N GLN A 9 -1.97 17.77 3.21
CA GLN A 9 -1.98 18.74 2.12
C GLN A 9 -1.79 20.15 2.68
N GLY A 10 -0.92 20.94 2.03
CA GLY A 10 -0.54 22.28 2.48
C GLY A 10 0.63 22.36 3.46
N ASP A 11 1.09 21.23 4.03
CA ASP A 11 2.28 21.22 4.90
C ASP A 11 3.52 21.68 4.12
N SER A 12 4.39 22.47 4.77
CA SER A 12 5.62 23.02 4.18
C SER A 12 6.87 22.14 4.34
N ARG A 13 6.78 21.02 5.06
CA ARG A 13 7.93 20.13 5.30
C ARG A 13 8.40 19.46 4.01
N GLN A 14 9.71 19.52 3.75
CA GLN A 14 10.35 18.96 2.55
C GLN A 14 11.12 17.67 2.85
N THR A 15 10.40 16.67 3.32
CA THR A 15 10.93 15.33 3.59
C THR A 15 10.30 14.35 2.62
N VAL A 16 11.10 13.50 2.00
CA VAL A 16 10.63 12.37 1.18
C VAL A 16 10.59 11.12 2.03
N TYR A 17 9.61 10.28 1.81
CA TYR A 17 9.49 8.98 2.47
C TYR A 17 9.48 7.88 1.43
N ILE A 18 10.15 6.78 1.73
CA ILE A 18 10.18 5.55 0.93
C ILE A 18 9.45 4.48 1.73
N VAL A 19 8.48 3.81 1.13
CA VAL A 19 7.75 2.72 1.77
C VAL A 19 8.63 1.47 1.79
N VAL A 20 9.04 1.00 2.96
CA VAL A 20 9.80 -0.24 3.16
C VAL A 20 8.85 -1.43 3.29
N SER A 21 7.75 -1.24 4.03
CA SER A 21 6.64 -2.21 4.14
C SER A 21 5.35 -1.48 4.49
N GLY A 22 4.21 -2.12 4.27
CA GLY A 22 2.90 -1.55 4.54
C GLY A 22 2.26 -0.90 3.31
N ARG A 23 1.29 -0.03 3.55
CA ARG A 23 0.53 0.68 2.50
C ARG A 23 0.09 2.05 2.98
N LEU A 24 0.32 3.05 2.15
CA LEU A 24 -0.16 4.42 2.38
C LEU A 24 -1.22 4.78 1.34
N ARG A 25 -2.14 5.65 1.71
CA ARG A 25 -3.17 6.22 0.84
C ARG A 25 -2.92 7.68 0.59
N VAL A 26 -3.05 8.09 -0.66
CA VAL A 26 -2.93 9.48 -1.10
C VAL A 26 -4.32 10.06 -1.22
N LEU A 27 -4.60 11.09 -0.42
CA LEU A 27 -5.86 11.82 -0.38
C LEU A 27 -5.61 13.26 -0.82
N ARG A 28 -6.47 13.78 -1.68
CA ARG A 28 -6.42 15.18 -2.10
C ARG A 28 -7.76 15.83 -1.84
N GLU A 29 -7.73 16.96 -1.17
CA GLU A 29 -8.88 17.82 -1.00
C GLU A 29 -8.92 18.82 -2.17
N ASP A 30 -10.07 18.96 -2.80
CA ASP A 30 -10.28 19.93 -3.87
C ASP A 30 -10.72 21.29 -3.31
N GLU A 31 -10.97 22.27 -4.21
CA GLU A 31 -11.39 23.62 -3.84
C GLU A 31 -12.77 23.69 -3.18
N LEU A 32 -13.58 22.65 -3.31
CA LEU A 32 -14.91 22.53 -2.69
C LEU A 32 -14.83 21.85 -1.32
N GLY A 33 -13.64 21.39 -0.88
CA GLY A 33 -13.43 20.66 0.37
C GLY A 33 -13.76 19.17 0.28
N GLU A 34 -13.99 18.63 -0.95
CA GLU A 34 -14.23 17.21 -1.13
C GLU A 34 -12.90 16.44 -1.18
N THR A 35 -12.84 15.33 -0.44
CA THR A 35 -11.64 14.48 -0.40
C THR A 35 -11.71 13.37 -1.44
N HIS A 36 -10.73 13.33 -2.32
CA HIS A 36 -10.59 12.33 -3.36
C HIS A 36 -9.41 11.40 -3.09
N VAL A 37 -9.61 10.09 -3.24
CA VAL A 37 -8.54 9.11 -3.20
C VAL A 37 -7.83 9.13 -4.55
N LEU A 38 -6.54 9.50 -4.56
CA LEU A 38 -5.72 9.50 -5.77
C LEU A 38 -5.06 8.14 -6.05
N GLY A 39 -4.85 7.33 -5.00
CA GLY A 39 -4.26 6.01 -5.11
C GLY A 39 -3.61 5.56 -3.80
N ASP A 40 -3.06 4.35 -3.83
CA ASP A 40 -2.32 3.77 -2.71
C ASP A 40 -0.84 3.64 -3.09
N MET A 41 0.04 3.86 -2.11
CA MET A 41 1.50 3.69 -2.22
C MET A 41 1.92 2.40 -1.55
N ARG A 42 2.78 1.65 -2.25
CA ARG A 42 3.25 0.32 -1.85
C ARG A 42 4.75 0.33 -1.59
N ARG A 43 5.26 -0.82 -1.17
CA ARG A 43 6.70 -1.05 -0.98
C ARG A 43 7.50 -0.61 -2.19
N GLY A 44 8.58 0.14 -1.94
CA GLY A 44 9.50 0.68 -2.94
C GLY A 44 9.05 2.00 -3.55
N GLU A 45 7.83 2.45 -3.30
CA GLU A 45 7.33 3.73 -3.80
C GLU A 45 7.69 4.88 -2.85
N THR A 46 7.75 6.08 -3.41
CA THR A 46 8.10 7.30 -2.67
C THR A 46 6.89 8.21 -2.53
N VAL A 47 6.83 8.95 -1.41
CA VAL A 47 5.83 9.99 -1.18
C VAL A 47 6.49 11.27 -0.67
N GLY A 48 5.95 12.41 -1.09
CA GLY A 48 6.42 13.73 -0.70
C GLY A 48 7.55 14.28 -1.57
N GLU A 49 7.94 13.60 -2.63
CA GLU A 49 8.94 14.02 -3.61
C GLU A 49 8.53 15.29 -4.35
N MET A 50 7.23 15.49 -4.61
CA MET A 50 6.74 16.68 -5.33
C MET A 50 7.11 17.96 -4.61
N ALA A 51 6.80 18.07 -3.32
CA ALA A 51 7.12 19.25 -2.51
C ALA A 51 8.64 19.52 -2.44
N LEU A 52 9.46 18.48 -2.53
CA LEU A 52 10.91 18.61 -2.52
C LEU A 52 11.44 19.12 -3.87
N ILE A 53 10.86 18.68 -4.98
CA ILE A 53 11.28 19.05 -6.35
C ILE A 53 10.77 20.44 -6.71
N THR A 54 9.50 20.75 -6.44
CA THR A 54 8.87 22.03 -6.79
C THR A 54 9.16 23.13 -5.78
N GLY A 55 9.49 22.79 -4.53
CA GLY A 55 9.58 23.75 -3.42
C GLY A 55 8.23 24.19 -2.88
N GLU A 56 7.13 23.68 -3.44
CA GLU A 56 5.76 24.01 -3.05
C GLU A 56 5.31 23.20 -1.83
N PRO A 57 4.23 23.61 -1.14
CA PRO A 57 3.61 22.82 -0.07
C PRO A 57 3.16 21.44 -0.56
N ARG A 58 2.88 20.54 0.39
CA ARG A 58 2.37 19.20 0.10
C ARG A 58 1.11 19.26 -0.76
N THR A 59 1.09 18.55 -1.86
CA THR A 59 -0.04 18.54 -2.82
C THR A 59 -1.16 17.59 -2.43
N ALA A 60 -0.93 16.75 -1.41
CA ALA A 60 -1.90 15.76 -0.93
C ALA A 60 -1.62 15.38 0.53
N THR A 61 -2.61 14.80 1.19
CA THR A 61 -2.53 14.18 2.50
C THR A 61 -2.17 12.69 2.35
N ILE A 62 -1.26 12.20 3.17
CA ILE A 62 -0.88 10.78 3.19
C ILE A 62 -1.30 10.14 4.49
N VAL A 63 -2.04 9.03 4.40
CA VAL A 63 -2.55 8.25 5.53
C VAL A 63 -2.08 6.81 5.42
N ALA A 64 -1.67 6.21 6.53
CA ALA A 64 -1.34 4.80 6.58
C ALA A 64 -2.63 3.95 6.53
N VAL A 65 -2.78 3.11 5.51
CA VAL A 65 -3.91 2.16 5.39
C VAL A 65 -3.72 0.98 6.34
N ARG A 66 -2.47 0.59 6.56
CA ARG A 66 -2.05 -0.41 7.53
C ARG A 66 -0.71 0.02 8.13
N ASP A 67 -0.26 -0.67 9.17
CA ASP A 67 1.03 -0.41 9.78
C ASP A 67 2.13 -0.45 8.72
N SER A 68 2.94 0.60 8.72
CA SER A 68 3.89 0.84 7.64
C SER A 68 5.24 1.27 8.20
N VAL A 69 6.30 0.70 7.64
CA VAL A 69 7.68 1.10 7.91
C VAL A 69 8.16 1.99 6.78
N LEU A 70 8.67 3.16 7.13
CA LEU A 70 9.11 4.17 6.19
C LEU A 70 10.56 4.58 6.46
N VAL A 71 11.31 4.82 5.41
CA VAL A 71 12.58 5.54 5.49
C VAL A 71 12.33 6.98 5.13
N SER A 72 12.73 7.91 6.01
CA SER A 72 12.65 9.35 5.75
C SER A 72 13.99 9.88 5.20
N LEU A 73 13.92 10.74 4.21
CA LEU A 73 15.06 11.39 3.61
C LEU A 73 14.84 12.91 3.62
N SER A 74 15.74 13.63 4.28
CA SER A 74 15.72 15.10 4.27
C SER A 74 16.05 15.64 2.87
N ARG A 75 15.77 16.92 2.63
CA ARG A 75 16.15 17.59 1.37
C ARG A 75 17.63 17.41 1.05
N SER A 76 18.51 17.69 2.01
CA SER A 76 19.95 17.55 1.83
C SER A 76 20.39 16.12 1.54
N GLY A 77 19.80 15.14 2.23
CA GLY A 77 20.06 13.73 1.97
C GLY A 77 19.60 13.30 0.57
N TYR A 78 18.45 13.78 0.12
CA TYR A 78 17.92 13.52 -1.22
C TYR A 78 18.85 14.15 -2.30
N GLU A 79 19.27 15.41 -2.14
CA GLU A 79 20.20 16.09 -3.04
C GLU A 79 21.55 15.36 -3.12
N GLN A 80 22.03 14.83 -1.99
CA GLN A 80 23.26 14.04 -1.96
C GLN A 80 23.10 12.70 -2.70
N VAL A 81 21.98 12.00 -2.53
CA VAL A 81 21.72 10.75 -3.25
C VAL A 81 21.62 10.99 -4.75
N ILE A 82 20.88 12.00 -5.17
CA ILE A 82 20.71 12.32 -6.60
C ILE A 82 22.04 12.74 -7.25
N SER A 83 22.85 13.55 -6.58
CA SER A 83 24.15 13.96 -7.11
C SER A 83 25.15 12.81 -7.20
N SER A 84 25.08 11.87 -6.25
CA SER A 84 25.98 10.70 -6.23
C SER A 84 25.53 9.58 -7.18
N TYR A 85 24.25 9.49 -7.48
CA TYR A 85 23.64 8.41 -8.27
C TYR A 85 22.66 8.96 -9.32
N PRO A 86 23.15 9.44 -10.48
CA PRO A 86 22.27 10.03 -11.52
C PRO A 86 21.14 9.13 -12.01
N LEU A 87 21.31 7.81 -11.98
CA LEU A 87 20.27 6.84 -12.35
C LEU A 87 19.06 6.91 -11.40
N VAL A 88 19.25 7.33 -10.15
CA VAL A 88 18.14 7.51 -9.20
C VAL A 88 17.25 8.66 -9.66
N SER A 89 17.81 9.75 -10.17
CA SER A 89 17.05 10.89 -10.71
C SER A 89 16.13 10.47 -11.86
N MET A 90 16.67 9.64 -12.77
CA MET A 90 15.87 9.10 -13.89
C MET A 90 14.72 8.20 -13.40
N ARG A 91 14.97 7.37 -12.41
CA ARG A 91 13.91 6.51 -11.81
C ARG A 91 12.83 7.33 -11.12
N VAL A 92 13.21 8.33 -10.35
CA VAL A 92 12.25 9.25 -9.71
C VAL A 92 11.43 10.00 -10.76
N ALA A 93 12.06 10.51 -11.81
CA ALA A 93 11.37 11.19 -12.91
C ALA A 93 10.39 10.25 -13.64
N GLN A 94 10.80 9.03 -13.97
CA GLN A 94 9.92 8.02 -14.56
C GLN A 94 8.70 7.74 -13.68
N PHE A 95 8.93 7.55 -12.39
CA PHE A 95 7.87 7.30 -11.42
C PHE A 95 6.86 8.46 -11.35
N ILE A 96 7.33 9.71 -11.34
CA ILE A 96 6.46 10.89 -11.37
C ILE A 96 5.64 10.95 -12.66
N ILE A 97 6.25 10.68 -13.81
CA ILE A 97 5.58 10.67 -15.10
C ILE A 97 4.49 9.59 -15.16
N GLU A 98 4.79 8.39 -14.68
CA GLU A 98 3.82 7.30 -14.60
C GLU A 98 2.62 7.64 -13.71
N ARG A 99 2.86 8.39 -12.65
CA ARG A 99 1.85 8.83 -11.70
C ARG A 99 0.95 9.95 -12.23
N ILE A 100 1.48 10.83 -13.09
CA ILE A 100 0.73 11.94 -13.70
C ILE A 100 -0.08 11.45 -14.91
N ARG A 101 0.37 10.43 -15.63
CA ARG A 101 -0.31 9.88 -16.81
C ARG A 101 -1.79 9.56 -16.62
N PRO A 102 -2.23 8.87 -15.56
CA PRO A 102 -3.64 8.59 -15.33
C PRO A 102 -4.48 9.85 -15.07
N THR A 103 -3.86 10.91 -14.53
CA THR A 103 -4.54 12.18 -14.25
C THR A 103 -4.81 12.99 -15.53
N LEU A 104 -3.98 12.80 -16.56
CA LEU A 104 -4.13 13.42 -17.87
C LEU A 104 -5.14 12.68 -18.77
N SER A 105 -5.32 11.39 -18.58
CA SER A 105 -6.39 10.61 -19.21
C SER A 105 -7.61 10.68 -18.27
N LYS A 106 -8.68 11.36 -18.70
CA LYS A 106 -10.00 11.42 -18.03
C LYS A 106 -10.73 10.06 -17.91
N GLN A 107 -10.02 8.96 -17.96
CA GLN A 107 -10.55 7.66 -17.61
C GLN A 107 -10.53 7.52 -16.10
N ARG A 108 -11.72 7.58 -15.49
CA ARG A 108 -11.97 7.02 -14.17
C ARG A 108 -11.51 5.56 -14.19
N SER A 109 -10.23 5.36 -13.95
CA SER A 109 -9.73 4.08 -13.54
C SER A 109 -10.31 3.87 -12.15
N TRP A 110 -11.38 3.10 -12.05
CA TRP A 110 -11.75 2.46 -10.82
C TRP A 110 -10.50 1.67 -10.43
N ALA A 111 -9.77 2.15 -9.44
CA ALA A 111 -8.65 1.40 -8.89
C ALA A 111 -9.23 0.06 -8.45
N ARG A 112 -8.93 -1.01 -9.21
CA ARG A 112 -9.36 -2.35 -8.83
C ARG A 112 -8.78 -2.63 -7.46
N PRO A 113 -9.58 -3.06 -6.48
CA PRO A 113 -9.03 -3.44 -5.20
C PRO A 113 -7.98 -4.52 -5.45
N SER A 114 -6.75 -4.25 -5.05
CA SER A 114 -5.66 -5.24 -5.16
C SER A 114 -5.73 -6.27 -4.03
N THR A 115 -6.43 -5.94 -2.96
CA THR A 115 -6.59 -6.81 -1.80
C THR A 115 -8.03 -6.74 -1.32
N VAL A 116 -8.65 -7.91 -1.17
CA VAL A 116 -10.01 -8.08 -0.67
C VAL A 116 -9.95 -9.00 0.54
N ALA A 117 -10.51 -8.58 1.67
CA ALA A 117 -10.67 -9.45 2.83
C ALA A 117 -12.09 -10.02 2.87
N LEU A 118 -12.18 -11.33 3.00
CA LEU A 118 -13.42 -12.07 3.20
C LEU A 118 -13.45 -12.60 4.63
N VAL A 119 -14.35 -12.04 5.43
CA VAL A 119 -14.51 -12.41 6.84
C VAL A 119 -15.94 -12.89 7.05
N PRO A 120 -16.18 -14.09 7.61
CA PRO A 120 -17.51 -14.54 7.95
C PRO A 120 -18.10 -13.61 9.02
N ALA A 121 -19.30 -13.08 8.78
CA ALA A 121 -19.98 -12.17 9.71
C ALA A 121 -20.76 -12.90 10.79
N THR A 122 -21.07 -14.19 10.58
CA THR A 122 -21.82 -15.05 11.51
C THR A 122 -21.25 -16.46 11.49
N ALA A 123 -21.31 -17.16 12.63
CA ALA A 123 -20.90 -18.55 12.73
C ALA A 123 -21.75 -19.46 11.82
N GLY A 124 -21.12 -20.50 11.27
CA GLY A 124 -21.78 -21.50 10.43
C GLY A 124 -22.00 -21.12 8.97
N VAL A 125 -21.42 -19.99 8.53
CA VAL A 125 -21.41 -19.63 7.09
C VAL A 125 -20.38 -20.48 6.36
N ALA A 126 -20.82 -21.19 5.30
CA ALA A 126 -19.94 -21.99 4.44
C ALA A 126 -19.03 -21.09 3.58
N SER A 127 -18.10 -20.37 4.23
CA SER A 127 -17.18 -19.44 3.58
C SER A 127 -16.28 -20.13 2.55
N ALA A 128 -15.88 -21.37 2.80
CA ALA A 128 -15.03 -22.15 1.90
C ALA A 128 -15.70 -22.39 0.53
N GLU A 129 -16.95 -22.81 0.50
CA GLU A 129 -17.70 -23.05 -0.75
C GLU A 129 -17.89 -21.76 -1.56
N PHE A 130 -18.17 -20.65 -0.87
CA PHE A 130 -18.27 -19.34 -1.51
C PHE A 130 -16.92 -18.92 -2.15
N ILE A 131 -15.83 -19.09 -1.42
CA ILE A 131 -14.48 -18.75 -1.90
C ILE A 131 -14.10 -19.62 -3.08
N ASP A 132 -14.37 -20.92 -3.04
CA ASP A 132 -14.06 -21.86 -4.13
C ASP A 132 -14.82 -21.51 -5.43
N ARG A 133 -16.00 -20.93 -5.31
CA ARG A 133 -16.76 -20.40 -6.46
C ARG A 133 -16.28 -19.01 -6.89
N LEU A 134 -15.83 -18.18 -5.97
CA LEU A 134 -15.36 -16.82 -6.26
C LEU A 134 -14.00 -16.80 -6.95
N MET A 135 -13.06 -17.64 -6.51
CA MET A 135 -11.69 -17.67 -7.04
C MET A 135 -11.63 -17.82 -8.56
N PRO A 136 -12.32 -18.77 -9.22
CA PRO A 136 -12.29 -18.89 -10.67
C PRO A 136 -12.87 -17.66 -11.39
N CYS A 137 -13.84 -16.96 -10.77
CA CYS A 137 -14.41 -15.74 -11.33
C CYS A 137 -13.39 -14.59 -11.33
N LEU A 138 -12.65 -14.44 -10.22
CA LEU A 138 -11.61 -13.42 -10.10
C LEU A 138 -10.41 -13.69 -11.01
N GLN A 139 -10.01 -14.96 -11.15
CA GLN A 139 -8.90 -15.39 -12.02
C GLN A 139 -9.11 -15.07 -13.51
N ARG A 140 -10.35 -14.80 -13.92
CA ARG A 140 -10.64 -14.32 -15.29
C ARG A 140 -10.10 -12.91 -15.55
N TYR A 141 -9.83 -12.14 -14.50
CA TYR A 141 -9.42 -10.73 -14.59
C TYR A 141 -7.93 -10.49 -14.27
N GLY A 142 -7.20 -11.56 -13.91
CA GLY A 142 -5.77 -11.47 -13.60
C GLY A 142 -5.29 -12.60 -12.69
N THR A 143 -4.05 -12.51 -12.27
CA THR A 143 -3.45 -13.44 -11.30
C THR A 143 -4.00 -13.14 -9.90
N VAL A 144 -4.50 -14.17 -9.20
CA VAL A 144 -5.13 -14.02 -7.88
C VAL A 144 -4.46 -14.95 -6.88
N ALA A 145 -3.95 -14.39 -5.78
CA ALA A 145 -3.49 -15.15 -4.63
C ALA A 145 -4.61 -15.30 -3.61
N ARG A 146 -4.80 -16.51 -3.09
CA ARG A 146 -5.63 -16.79 -1.90
C ARG A 146 -4.72 -16.93 -0.69
N LEU A 147 -4.92 -16.11 0.32
CA LEU A 147 -4.20 -16.14 1.58
C LEU A 147 -5.16 -16.47 2.72
N ASP A 148 -5.08 -17.70 3.21
CA ASP A 148 -5.79 -18.20 4.39
C ASP A 148 -4.79 -18.62 5.47
N ALA A 149 -5.27 -19.03 6.63
CA ALA A 149 -4.41 -19.46 7.74
C ALA A 149 -3.50 -20.65 7.36
N ALA A 150 -3.95 -21.53 6.48
CA ALA A 150 -3.15 -22.65 6.00
C ALA A 150 -1.99 -22.19 5.13
N ALA A 151 -2.25 -21.28 4.19
CA ALA A 151 -1.23 -20.67 3.34
C ALA A 151 -0.22 -19.86 4.16
N ALA A 152 -0.69 -19.09 5.15
CA ALA A 152 0.17 -18.36 6.05
C ALA A 152 1.02 -19.30 6.92
N GLY A 153 0.44 -20.35 7.46
CA GLY A 153 1.16 -21.38 8.23
C GLY A 153 2.24 -22.10 7.45
N GLN A 154 2.00 -22.38 6.16
CA GLN A 154 3.00 -22.95 5.26
C GLN A 154 4.14 -21.99 4.92
N ALA A 155 3.80 -20.73 4.67
CA ALA A 155 4.78 -19.72 4.24
C ALA A 155 5.62 -19.15 5.38
N LEU A 156 5.03 -18.97 6.56
CA LEU A 156 5.61 -18.25 7.69
C LEU A 156 5.92 -19.15 8.90
N GLY A 157 5.39 -20.37 8.89
CA GLY A 157 5.44 -21.28 10.03
C GLY A 157 4.28 -21.08 11.01
N ALA A 158 3.83 -22.17 11.63
CA ALA A 158 2.66 -22.19 12.53
C ALA A 158 2.82 -21.26 13.76
N GLY A 159 4.05 -20.97 14.19
CA GLY A 159 4.32 -20.13 15.36
C GLY A 159 4.00 -18.63 15.14
N VAL A 160 4.00 -18.15 13.92
CA VAL A 160 3.75 -16.73 13.60
C VAL A 160 2.27 -16.38 13.79
N LEU A 161 1.37 -17.31 13.46
CA LEU A 161 -0.09 -17.12 13.58
C LEU A 161 -0.62 -17.38 15.00
N ALA A 162 0.14 -18.09 15.83
CA ALA A 162 -0.26 -18.41 17.20
C ALA A 162 -0.06 -17.24 18.18
N GLN A 163 0.62 -16.17 17.77
CA GLN A 163 0.80 -14.98 18.62
C GLN A 163 -0.41 -14.05 18.46
N PRO A 164 -0.98 -13.57 19.58
CA PRO A 164 -2.04 -12.57 19.50
C PRO A 164 -1.50 -11.32 18.77
N PRO A 165 -2.33 -10.66 17.95
CA PRO A 165 -1.92 -9.45 17.26
C PRO A 165 -1.56 -8.38 18.30
N GLY A 166 -0.27 -8.17 18.49
CA GLY A 166 0.28 -7.09 19.30
C GLY A 166 0.89 -6.02 18.40
N ASP A 167 0.80 -4.79 18.84
CA ASP A 167 1.12 -3.60 18.03
C ASP A 167 2.58 -3.48 17.55
N ASP A 168 3.53 -4.25 18.10
CA ASP A 168 4.96 -4.14 17.78
C ASP A 168 5.66 -5.52 17.81
N THR A 169 5.11 -6.52 17.17
CA THR A 169 5.75 -7.85 17.15
C THR A 169 6.47 -8.11 15.83
N GLU A 170 7.63 -8.76 15.90
CA GLU A 170 8.37 -9.29 14.73
C GLU A 170 7.47 -10.17 13.83
N ALA A 171 6.46 -10.80 14.42
CA ALA A 171 5.44 -11.57 13.73
C ALA A 171 4.57 -10.69 12.82
N ALA A 172 4.11 -9.52 13.29
CA ALA A 172 3.30 -8.59 12.51
C ALA A 172 4.08 -8.06 11.31
N ASP A 173 5.35 -7.72 11.49
CA ASP A 173 6.26 -7.31 10.41
C ASP A 173 6.47 -8.42 9.38
N THR A 174 6.57 -9.65 9.82
CA THR A 174 6.77 -10.81 8.95
C THR A 174 5.52 -11.08 8.09
N VAL A 175 4.33 -11.01 8.70
CA VAL A 175 3.05 -11.13 7.97
C VAL A 175 2.88 -9.97 6.98
N SER A 176 3.17 -8.74 7.39
CA SER A 176 3.06 -7.57 6.52
C SER A 176 3.96 -7.70 5.28
N ARG A 177 5.22 -8.09 5.46
CA ARG A 177 6.18 -8.32 4.36
C ARG A 177 5.73 -9.45 3.42
N TRP A 178 5.11 -10.49 3.96
CA TRP A 178 4.59 -11.58 3.16
C TRP A 178 3.40 -11.13 2.29
N ILE A 179 2.45 -10.38 2.87
CA ILE A 179 1.33 -9.80 2.13
C ILE A 179 1.84 -8.85 1.05
N ASP A 180 2.80 -7.95 1.36
CA ASP A 180 3.42 -7.04 0.38
C ASP A 180 4.03 -7.79 -0.81
N ARG A 181 4.66 -8.94 -0.54
CA ARG A 181 5.23 -9.79 -1.58
C ARG A 181 4.13 -10.39 -2.46
N MET A 182 3.07 -10.91 -1.87
CA MET A 182 1.94 -11.48 -2.62
C MET A 182 1.24 -10.42 -3.49
N GLU A 183 1.10 -9.20 -2.97
CA GLU A 183 0.56 -8.06 -3.72
C GLU A 183 1.47 -7.60 -4.87
N ALA A 184 2.78 -7.82 -4.77
CA ALA A 184 3.72 -7.51 -5.84
C ALA A 184 3.73 -8.57 -6.95
N GLU A 185 3.44 -9.83 -6.60
CA GLU A 185 3.47 -10.97 -7.52
C GLU A 185 2.12 -11.25 -8.21
N HIS A 186 1.00 -10.69 -7.68
CA HIS A 186 -0.36 -10.96 -8.17
C HIS A 186 -1.14 -9.67 -8.40
N ASP A 187 -2.07 -9.73 -9.36
CA ASP A 187 -2.98 -8.61 -9.66
C ASP A 187 -4.00 -8.37 -8.54
N MET A 188 -4.35 -9.44 -7.80
CA MET A 188 -5.28 -9.39 -6.68
C MET A 188 -4.90 -10.40 -5.60
N VAL A 189 -5.10 -9.99 -4.35
CA VAL A 189 -4.92 -10.84 -3.16
C VAL A 189 -6.26 -10.97 -2.43
N VAL A 190 -6.68 -12.20 -2.13
CA VAL A 190 -7.88 -12.49 -1.35
C VAL A 190 -7.44 -13.03 0.02
N LEU A 191 -7.63 -12.22 1.05
CA LEU A 191 -7.43 -12.61 2.44
C LEU A 191 -8.69 -13.32 2.94
N VAL A 192 -8.53 -14.52 3.46
CA VAL A 192 -9.62 -15.32 3.99
C VAL A 192 -9.50 -15.41 5.49
N GLY A 193 -10.46 -14.79 6.20
CA GLY A 193 -10.58 -14.90 7.65
C GLY A 193 -11.29 -16.21 8.02
N GLU A 194 -10.86 -16.81 9.12
CA GLU A 194 -11.54 -17.93 9.77
C GLU A 194 -12.55 -17.41 10.79
N GLU A 195 -13.50 -18.27 11.13
CA GLU A 195 -14.43 -17.99 12.23
C GLU A 195 -13.64 -17.90 13.54
N ALA A 196 -13.92 -16.85 14.32
CA ALA A 196 -13.36 -16.67 15.66
C ALA A 196 -14.04 -17.58 16.68
#